data_76ece04b20152d59fbcf86487f7bfdcd
#
_entry.id   76ece04b20152d59fbcf86487f7bfdcd
#
_cell.length_a   1.000
_cell.length_b   1.000
_cell.length_c   1.000
_cell.angle_alpha   90.00
_cell.angle_beta   90.00
_cell.angle_gamma   90.00
#
_symmetry.space_group_name_H-M   'P 1'
#
loop_
_entity.id
_entity.type
_entity.pdbx_description
1 polymer ?
#
loop_
_entity_poly.entity_id
_entity_poly.type
_entity_poly.pdbx_seq_one_letter_code
_entity_poly.pdbx_strand_id
1 'polypeptide(L)'
;MPRQVHGQRRKREVARVMSFSQVTVIVILISAMVLFVWGRWRHDVVAMGALLGCVFTGLVPGTEAFAGFGHPAVVTVASVLVLSYGLQITGAVNFLADRVLPEKAGPGISILALTALGAILSGFMNNVGALALLMPVAIQIAERNDIPPGKVLMPLSFGSILGGTTTLIGTPPNLIISGFRSQAGFGSFGMFDFTPVGATVAFIGVLFVGIIG
;
A
#
# COMPACT_ATOMS: atom_id res chain seq x y z
N MET A 1 27.81 33.46 38.16
CA MET A 1 26.99 32.44 37.45
C MET A 1 26.79 32.77 35.97
N PRO A 2 27.75 32.65 35.03
CA PRO A 2 27.51 32.84 33.61
C PRO A 2 27.93 31.65 32.72
N ARG A 3 28.19 30.47 33.26
CA ARG A 3 28.69 29.32 32.43
C ARG A 3 27.63 28.44 31.77
N GLN A 4 26.37 28.57 32.10
CA GLN A 4 25.29 27.70 31.54
C GLN A 4 24.68 28.19 30.21
N VAL A 5 24.81 29.48 29.89
CA VAL A 5 24.17 30.05 28.69
C VAL A 5 24.90 29.70 27.39
N HIS A 6 26.22 29.44 27.43
CA HIS A 6 27.02 29.09 26.25
C HIS A 6 26.79 27.66 25.75
N GLY A 7 26.46 26.73 26.65
CA GLY A 7 26.21 25.33 26.30
C GLY A 7 24.87 25.13 25.56
N GLN A 8 23.87 25.95 25.86
CA GLN A 8 22.56 25.85 25.20
C GLN A 8 22.53 26.48 23.78
N ARG A 9 23.32 27.53 23.56
CA ARG A 9 23.47 28.10 22.19
C ARG A 9 24.15 27.13 21.24
N ARG A 10 25.23 26.48 21.68
CA ARG A 10 25.94 25.48 20.87
C ARG A 10 25.09 24.26 20.50
N LYS A 11 24.22 23.79 21.43
CA LYS A 11 23.26 22.72 21.15
C LYS A 11 22.16 23.13 20.16
N ARG A 12 21.79 24.40 20.10
CA ARG A 12 20.79 24.93 19.17
C ARG A 12 21.36 25.21 17.78
N GLU A 13 22.65 25.52 17.66
CA GLU A 13 23.34 25.66 16.36
C GLU A 13 23.61 24.32 15.70
N VAL A 14 23.94 23.28 16.48
CA VAL A 14 24.11 21.90 15.96
C VAL A 14 22.77 21.31 15.44
N ALA A 15 21.62 21.80 15.91
CA ALA A 15 20.31 21.37 15.44
C ALA A 15 19.88 22.00 14.10
N ARG A 16 20.66 22.92 13.52
CA ARG A 16 20.32 23.63 12.27
C ARG A 16 21.11 23.21 11.05
N VAL A 17 22.19 22.46 11.23
CA VAL A 17 22.95 21.93 10.09
C VAL A 17 22.58 20.46 9.94
N MET A 18 21.88 20.13 8.87
CA MET A 18 21.59 18.73 8.53
C MET A 18 22.92 17.96 8.47
N SER A 19 23.01 16.82 9.15
CA SER A 19 24.21 16.00 9.10
C SER A 19 24.45 15.50 7.67
N PHE A 20 25.68 15.29 7.29
CA PHE A 20 26.05 14.75 5.97
C PHE A 20 25.20 13.51 5.63
N SER A 21 25.00 12.61 6.59
CA SER A 21 24.17 11.40 6.43
C SER A 21 22.72 11.73 6.12
N GLN A 22 22.12 12.75 6.75
CA GLN A 22 20.75 13.17 6.48
C GLN A 22 20.59 13.74 5.07
N VAL A 23 21.53 14.58 4.63
CA VAL A 23 21.51 15.12 3.26
C VAL A 23 21.66 13.98 2.25
N THR A 24 22.57 13.05 2.47
CA THR A 24 22.80 11.92 1.57
C THR A 24 21.56 11.03 1.45
N VAL A 25 20.88 10.70 2.56
CA VAL A 25 19.61 9.94 2.52
C VAL A 25 18.55 10.66 1.71
N ILE A 26 18.39 11.97 1.93
CA ILE A 26 17.40 12.77 1.21
C ILE A 26 17.71 12.81 -0.30
N VAL A 27 18.96 12.97 -0.67
CA VAL A 27 19.40 12.97 -2.08
C VAL A 27 19.11 11.62 -2.73
N ILE A 28 19.42 10.51 -2.07
CA ILE A 28 19.13 9.16 -2.58
C ILE A 28 17.62 8.96 -2.73
N LEU A 29 16.81 9.37 -1.74
CA LEU A 29 15.36 9.27 -1.79
C LEU A 29 14.77 10.09 -2.94
N ILE A 30 15.18 11.36 -3.08
CA ILE A 30 14.69 12.22 -4.16
C ILE A 30 15.10 11.64 -5.52
N SER A 31 16.34 11.15 -5.65
CA SER A 31 16.82 10.54 -6.89
C SER A 31 16.01 9.30 -7.25
N ALA A 32 15.71 8.43 -6.28
CA ALA A 32 14.87 7.25 -6.49
C ALA A 32 13.44 7.64 -6.89
N MET A 33 12.85 8.66 -6.23
CA MET A 33 11.52 9.18 -6.59
C MET A 33 11.47 9.73 -8.02
N VAL A 34 12.47 10.52 -8.42
CA VAL A 34 12.57 11.06 -9.79
C VAL A 34 12.69 9.92 -10.80
N LEU A 35 13.50 8.90 -10.53
CA LEU A 35 13.65 7.74 -11.41
C LEU A 35 12.37 6.90 -11.50
N PHE A 36 11.61 6.76 -10.40
CA PHE A 36 10.30 6.10 -10.41
C PHE A 36 9.27 6.87 -11.25
N VAL A 37 9.23 8.18 -11.13
CA VAL A 37 8.33 9.04 -11.93
C VAL A 37 8.72 9.03 -13.41
N TRP A 38 10.02 9.00 -13.70
CA TRP A 38 10.49 8.91 -15.08
C TRP A 38 10.10 7.61 -15.79
N GLY A 39 9.89 6.52 -15.01
CA GLY A 39 9.30 5.26 -15.49
C GLY A 39 10.10 4.48 -16.54
N ARG A 40 11.31 4.95 -16.90
CA ARG A 40 12.13 4.30 -17.93
C ARG A 40 12.84 3.04 -17.43
N TRP A 41 13.10 2.98 -16.13
CA TRP A 41 13.80 1.88 -15.49
C TRP A 41 12.84 1.06 -14.64
N ARG A 42 13.05 -0.24 -14.57
CA ARG A 42 12.26 -1.11 -13.70
C ARG A 42 12.44 -0.68 -12.25
N HIS A 43 11.36 -0.68 -11.50
CA HIS A 43 11.34 -0.25 -10.09
C HIS A 43 12.34 -1.02 -9.24
N ASP A 44 12.51 -2.33 -9.51
CA ASP A 44 13.46 -3.20 -8.81
C ASP A 44 14.91 -2.71 -8.97
N VAL A 45 15.27 -2.30 -10.19
CA VAL A 45 16.63 -1.79 -10.50
C VAL A 45 16.88 -0.47 -9.80
N VAL A 46 15.89 0.43 -9.78
CA VAL A 46 16.00 1.71 -9.08
C VAL A 46 16.13 1.49 -7.57
N ALA A 47 15.32 0.59 -6.99
CA ALA A 47 15.39 0.24 -5.58
C ALA A 47 16.75 -0.37 -5.20
N MET A 48 17.27 -1.29 -6.02
CA MET A 48 18.60 -1.88 -5.82
C MET A 48 19.70 -0.82 -5.94
N GLY A 49 19.61 0.10 -6.90
CA GLY A 49 20.54 1.22 -7.04
C GLY A 49 20.53 2.14 -5.83
N ALA A 50 19.36 2.44 -5.27
CA ALA A 50 19.22 3.22 -4.05
C ALA A 50 19.85 2.51 -2.83
N LEU A 51 19.62 1.19 -2.70
CA LEU A 51 20.23 0.37 -1.65
C LEU A 51 21.77 0.39 -1.75
N LEU A 52 22.31 0.14 -2.93
CA LEU A 52 23.75 0.19 -3.17
C LEU A 52 24.31 1.58 -2.89
N GLY A 53 23.59 2.64 -3.26
CA GLY A 53 23.94 4.01 -2.92
C GLY A 53 24.06 4.23 -1.41
N CYS A 54 23.14 3.69 -0.61
CA CYS A 54 23.20 3.74 0.85
C CYS A 54 24.42 2.96 1.41
N VAL A 55 24.77 1.82 0.81
CA VAL A 55 25.92 1.02 1.23
C VAL A 55 27.24 1.72 0.88
N PHE A 56 27.39 2.21 -0.35
CA PHE A 56 28.63 2.88 -0.79
C PHE A 56 28.87 4.21 -0.08
N THR A 57 27.83 4.90 0.34
CA THR A 57 27.96 6.13 1.14
C THR A 57 28.17 5.85 2.63
N GLY A 58 28.20 4.58 3.05
CA GLY A 58 28.38 4.18 4.44
C GLY A 58 27.17 4.45 5.36
N LEU A 59 26.00 4.73 4.79
CA LEU A 59 24.76 4.91 5.55
C LEU A 59 24.25 3.60 6.13
N VAL A 60 24.48 2.50 5.39
CA VAL A 60 24.10 1.14 5.79
C VAL A 60 25.35 0.26 5.71
N PRO A 61 25.70 -0.47 6.79
CA PRO A 61 26.78 -1.44 6.76
C PRO A 61 26.51 -2.51 5.69
N GLY A 62 27.53 -2.91 4.94
CA GLY A 62 27.37 -3.92 3.89
C GLY A 62 26.83 -5.26 4.40
N THR A 63 27.10 -5.61 5.65
CA THR A 63 26.57 -6.79 6.34
C THR A 63 25.07 -6.74 6.59
N GLU A 64 24.50 -5.54 6.66
CA GLU A 64 23.07 -5.30 6.92
C GLU A 64 22.31 -4.91 5.67
N ALA A 65 22.97 -4.78 4.52
CA ALA A 65 22.35 -4.34 3.27
C ALA A 65 21.10 -5.13 2.88
N PHE A 66 21.11 -6.43 3.13
CA PHE A 66 20.01 -7.34 2.79
C PHE A 66 19.14 -7.75 3.99
N ALA A 67 19.38 -7.19 5.18
CA ALA A 67 18.59 -7.50 6.38
C ALA A 67 17.09 -7.18 6.19
N GLY A 68 16.77 -6.18 5.37
CA GLY A 68 15.40 -5.82 5.02
C GLY A 68 14.58 -6.96 4.37
N PHE A 69 15.22 -7.88 3.64
CA PHE A 69 14.52 -9.02 3.04
C PHE A 69 14.01 -10.03 4.08
N GLY A 70 14.66 -10.13 5.23
CA GLY A 70 14.21 -10.93 6.37
C GLY A 70 13.23 -10.19 7.30
N HIS A 71 12.86 -8.95 6.99
CA HIS A 71 11.95 -8.20 7.85
C HIS A 71 10.56 -8.87 7.92
N PRO A 72 9.92 -8.99 9.10
CA PRO A 72 8.62 -9.64 9.24
C PRO A 72 7.55 -9.13 8.29
N ALA A 73 7.56 -7.82 7.98
CA ALA A 73 6.63 -7.23 7.01
C ALA A 73 6.80 -7.83 5.60
N VAL A 74 8.03 -8.05 5.14
CA VAL A 74 8.31 -8.65 3.82
C VAL A 74 7.85 -10.10 3.77
N VAL A 75 8.14 -10.88 4.82
CA VAL A 75 7.69 -12.27 4.95
C VAL A 75 6.17 -12.35 4.95
N THR A 76 5.50 -11.46 5.69
CA THR A 76 4.02 -11.39 5.72
C THR A 76 3.45 -11.05 4.34
N VAL A 77 4.00 -10.05 3.65
CA VAL A 77 3.55 -9.70 2.29
C VAL A 77 3.72 -10.89 1.34
N ALA A 78 4.86 -11.56 1.36
CA ALA A 78 5.09 -12.74 0.53
C ALA A 78 4.07 -13.85 0.83
N SER A 79 3.79 -14.13 2.11
CA SER A 79 2.81 -15.12 2.54
C SER A 79 1.39 -14.76 2.08
N VAL A 80 0.99 -13.50 2.21
CA VAL A 80 -0.32 -13.00 1.75
C VAL A 80 -0.45 -13.12 0.23
N LEU A 81 0.62 -12.87 -0.54
CA LEU A 81 0.62 -13.07 -1.99
C LEU A 81 0.40 -14.53 -2.38
N VAL A 82 1.04 -15.48 -1.67
CA VAL A 82 0.85 -16.92 -1.90
C VAL A 82 -0.60 -17.33 -1.58
N LEU A 83 -1.15 -16.86 -0.46
CA LEU A 83 -2.55 -17.11 -0.10
C LEU A 83 -3.52 -16.51 -1.12
N SER A 84 -3.27 -15.28 -1.57
CA SER A 84 -4.07 -14.62 -2.61
C SER A 84 -4.05 -15.39 -3.93
N TYR A 85 -2.89 -15.89 -4.32
CA TYR A 85 -2.77 -16.74 -5.50
C TYR A 85 -3.56 -18.06 -5.33
N GLY A 86 -3.48 -18.68 -4.16
CA GLY A 86 -4.31 -19.87 -3.83
C GLY A 86 -5.81 -19.60 -3.97
N LEU A 87 -6.29 -18.46 -3.47
CA LEU A 87 -7.70 -18.05 -3.63
C LEU A 87 -8.10 -17.82 -5.10
N GLN A 88 -7.18 -17.31 -5.92
CA GLN A 88 -7.43 -17.13 -7.35
C GLN A 88 -7.60 -18.45 -8.08
N ILE A 89 -6.69 -19.42 -7.89
CA ILE A 89 -6.73 -20.72 -8.60
C ILE A 89 -7.86 -21.64 -8.13
N THR A 90 -8.34 -21.48 -6.88
CA THR A 90 -9.47 -22.26 -6.35
C THR A 90 -10.83 -21.78 -6.87
N GLY A 91 -10.90 -20.61 -7.51
CA GLY A 91 -12.15 -20.03 -7.97
C GLY A 91 -13.10 -19.57 -6.85
N ALA A 92 -12.63 -19.58 -5.59
CA ALA A 92 -13.44 -19.20 -4.42
C ALA A 92 -14.04 -17.79 -4.54
N VAL A 93 -13.31 -16.90 -5.18
CA VAL A 93 -13.75 -15.51 -5.34
C VAL A 93 -14.73 -15.35 -6.51
N ASN A 94 -14.60 -16.12 -7.59
CA ASN A 94 -15.61 -16.14 -8.64
C ASN A 94 -16.94 -16.61 -8.07
N PHE A 95 -16.93 -17.66 -7.25
CA PHE A 95 -18.13 -18.11 -6.53
C PHE A 95 -18.73 -17.01 -5.64
N LEU A 96 -17.88 -16.25 -4.93
CA LEU A 96 -18.35 -15.14 -4.09
C LEU A 96 -18.90 -13.98 -4.93
N ALA A 97 -18.25 -13.65 -6.03
CA ALA A 97 -18.71 -12.62 -6.96
C ALA A 97 -20.08 -12.96 -7.55
N ASP A 98 -20.28 -14.19 -8.02
CA ASP A 98 -21.55 -14.67 -8.56
C ASP A 98 -22.69 -14.62 -7.53
N ARG A 99 -22.35 -14.80 -6.23
CA ARG A 99 -23.34 -14.77 -5.14
C ARG A 99 -23.71 -13.35 -4.71
N VAL A 100 -22.79 -12.41 -4.78
CA VAL A 100 -22.96 -11.02 -4.28
C VAL A 100 -23.45 -10.08 -5.36
N LEU A 101 -23.10 -10.34 -6.62
CA LEU A 101 -23.50 -9.46 -7.73
C LEU A 101 -24.91 -9.76 -8.20
N PRO A 102 -25.82 -8.76 -8.17
CA PRO A 102 -27.20 -8.97 -8.60
C PRO A 102 -27.27 -9.08 -10.13
N GLU A 103 -27.78 -10.20 -10.64
CA GLU A 103 -27.88 -10.49 -12.08
C GLU A 103 -28.76 -9.50 -12.86
N LYS A 104 -29.74 -8.88 -12.21
CA LYS A 104 -30.75 -8.00 -12.82
C LYS A 104 -30.65 -6.54 -12.42
N ALA A 105 -29.56 -6.15 -11.75
CA ALA A 105 -29.34 -4.76 -11.34
C ALA A 105 -28.87 -3.90 -12.51
N GLY A 106 -29.26 -2.63 -12.48
CA GLY A 106 -28.71 -1.64 -13.41
C GLY A 106 -27.21 -1.43 -13.22
N PRO A 107 -26.55 -0.77 -14.20
CA PRO A 107 -25.08 -0.64 -14.22
C PRO A 107 -24.52 0.00 -12.94
N GLY A 108 -25.16 1.04 -12.41
CA GLY A 108 -24.69 1.73 -11.20
C GLY A 108 -24.66 0.83 -9.96
N ILE A 109 -25.70 0.02 -9.74
CA ILE A 109 -25.75 -0.91 -8.60
C ILE A 109 -24.72 -2.02 -8.76
N SER A 110 -24.51 -2.52 -9.97
CA SER A 110 -23.50 -3.54 -10.25
C SER A 110 -22.09 -3.02 -10.01
N ILE A 111 -21.81 -1.78 -10.43
CA ILE A 111 -20.51 -1.12 -10.19
C ILE A 111 -20.29 -0.89 -8.69
N LEU A 112 -21.31 -0.38 -7.98
CA LEU A 112 -21.22 -0.15 -6.54
C LEU A 112 -20.98 -1.45 -5.77
N ALA A 113 -21.74 -2.51 -6.09
CA ALA A 113 -21.60 -3.82 -5.45
C ALA A 113 -20.22 -4.44 -5.71
N LEU A 114 -19.72 -4.35 -6.96
CA LEU A 114 -18.39 -4.84 -7.32
C LEU A 114 -17.30 -4.04 -6.61
N THR A 115 -17.43 -2.72 -6.53
CA THR A 115 -16.48 -1.83 -5.84
C THR A 115 -16.44 -2.13 -4.35
N ALA A 116 -17.62 -2.33 -3.72
CA ALA A 116 -17.71 -2.71 -2.31
C ALA A 116 -17.11 -4.09 -2.05
N LEU A 117 -17.36 -5.07 -2.93
CA LEU A 117 -16.75 -6.39 -2.85
C LEU A 117 -15.23 -6.31 -2.98
N GLY A 118 -14.73 -5.50 -3.93
CA GLY A 118 -13.30 -5.25 -4.11
C GLY A 118 -12.67 -4.62 -2.87
N ALA A 119 -13.35 -3.68 -2.22
CA ALA A 119 -12.90 -3.08 -0.97
C ALA A 119 -12.82 -4.12 0.17
N ILE A 120 -13.85 -4.94 0.34
CA ILE A 120 -13.86 -5.98 1.38
C ILE A 120 -12.73 -6.99 1.16
N LEU A 121 -12.59 -7.52 -0.05
CA LEU A 121 -11.55 -8.49 -0.37
C LEU A 121 -10.15 -7.90 -0.20
N SER A 122 -9.96 -6.65 -0.60
CA SER A 122 -8.67 -5.96 -0.47
C SER A 122 -8.25 -5.71 0.98
N GLY A 123 -9.19 -5.70 1.92
CA GLY A 123 -8.87 -5.66 3.34
C GLY A 123 -8.11 -6.91 3.82
N PHE A 124 -8.28 -8.05 3.16
CA PHE A 124 -7.65 -9.33 3.53
C PHE A 124 -6.64 -9.83 2.49
N MET A 125 -6.71 -9.28 1.28
CA MET A 125 -5.78 -9.55 0.19
C MET A 125 -5.05 -8.25 -0.13
N ASN A 126 -3.97 -8.33 -0.90
CA ASN A 126 -3.36 -7.09 -1.38
C ASN A 126 -4.26 -6.45 -2.48
N ASN A 127 -4.14 -5.11 -2.64
CA ASN A 127 -4.96 -4.34 -3.58
C ASN A 127 -4.90 -4.89 -5.02
N VAL A 128 -3.71 -5.29 -5.47
CA VAL A 128 -3.48 -5.82 -6.82
C VAL A 128 -4.15 -7.18 -6.98
N GLY A 129 -4.07 -8.03 -5.95
CA GLY A 129 -4.72 -9.35 -5.95
C GLY A 129 -6.26 -9.22 -6.03
N ALA A 130 -6.85 -8.36 -5.23
CA ALA A 130 -8.29 -8.12 -5.26
C ALA A 130 -8.76 -7.56 -6.61
N LEU A 131 -8.00 -6.58 -7.17
CA LEU A 131 -8.29 -6.01 -8.48
C LEU A 131 -8.18 -7.05 -9.59
N ALA A 132 -7.06 -7.77 -9.66
CA ALA A 132 -6.81 -8.76 -10.71
C ALA A 132 -7.88 -9.88 -10.72
N LEU A 133 -8.33 -10.26 -9.55
CA LEU A 133 -9.31 -11.30 -9.36
C LEU A 133 -10.72 -10.89 -9.78
N LEU A 134 -11.13 -9.64 -9.51
CA LEU A 134 -12.42 -9.11 -9.90
C LEU A 134 -12.44 -8.48 -11.31
N MET A 135 -11.28 -8.35 -11.96
CA MET A 135 -11.18 -7.76 -13.29
C MET A 135 -12.03 -8.49 -14.35
N PRO A 136 -12.03 -9.84 -14.45
CA PRO A 136 -12.89 -10.55 -15.39
C PRO A 136 -14.38 -10.24 -15.16
N VAL A 137 -14.81 -10.16 -13.91
CA VAL A 137 -16.19 -9.83 -13.53
C VAL A 137 -16.52 -8.38 -13.91
N ALA A 138 -15.59 -7.45 -13.71
CA ALA A 138 -15.75 -6.06 -14.13
C ALA A 138 -15.94 -5.93 -15.64
N ILE A 139 -15.18 -6.69 -16.42
CA ILE A 139 -15.31 -6.72 -17.90
C ILE A 139 -16.67 -7.29 -18.30
N GLN A 140 -17.11 -8.38 -17.69
CA GLN A 140 -18.44 -8.96 -17.97
C GLN A 140 -19.58 -7.98 -17.65
N ILE A 141 -19.48 -7.22 -16.55
CA ILE A 141 -20.48 -6.18 -16.22
C ILE A 141 -20.47 -5.08 -17.28
N ALA A 142 -19.31 -4.67 -17.74
CA ALA A 142 -19.18 -3.67 -18.79
C ALA A 142 -19.82 -4.13 -20.11
N GLU A 143 -19.54 -5.35 -20.55
CA GLU A 143 -20.09 -5.95 -21.75
C GLU A 143 -21.62 -6.13 -21.67
N ARG A 144 -22.12 -6.64 -20.54
CA ARG A 144 -23.57 -6.83 -20.33
C ARG A 144 -24.38 -5.52 -20.38
N ASN A 145 -23.79 -4.41 -19.96
CA ASN A 145 -24.44 -3.11 -19.89
C ASN A 145 -24.08 -2.17 -21.05
N ASP A 146 -23.31 -2.65 -22.02
CA ASP A 146 -22.81 -1.86 -23.15
C ASP A 146 -22.11 -0.55 -22.72
N ILE A 147 -21.26 -0.64 -21.70
CA ILE A 147 -20.49 0.48 -21.15
C ILE A 147 -18.99 0.24 -21.30
N PRO A 148 -18.18 1.29 -21.45
CA PRO A 148 -16.72 1.14 -21.52
C PRO A 148 -16.16 0.47 -20.26
N PRO A 149 -15.25 -0.54 -20.38
CA PRO A 149 -14.67 -1.24 -19.23
C PRO A 149 -14.04 -0.31 -18.19
N GLY A 150 -13.47 0.82 -18.62
CA GLY A 150 -12.89 1.83 -17.73
C GLY A 150 -13.87 2.38 -16.69
N LYS A 151 -15.17 2.48 -17.03
CA LYS A 151 -16.21 2.93 -16.10
C LYS A 151 -16.48 1.95 -14.95
N VAL A 152 -16.10 0.69 -15.10
CA VAL A 152 -16.24 -0.35 -14.06
C VAL A 152 -14.89 -0.58 -13.36
N LEU A 153 -13.81 -0.62 -14.11
CA LEU A 153 -12.46 -0.91 -13.59
C LEU A 153 -11.92 0.22 -12.70
N MET A 154 -12.24 1.47 -13.03
CA MET A 154 -11.77 2.63 -12.25
C MET A 154 -12.39 2.65 -10.83
N PRO A 155 -13.72 2.55 -10.65
CA PRO A 155 -14.34 2.37 -9.35
C PRO A 155 -13.79 1.18 -8.57
N LEU A 156 -13.65 0.03 -9.22
CA LEU A 156 -13.09 -1.17 -8.60
C LEU A 156 -11.65 -0.94 -8.09
N SER A 157 -10.82 -0.26 -8.86
CA SER A 157 -9.46 0.08 -8.46
C SER A 157 -9.44 0.98 -7.22
N PHE A 158 -10.26 2.03 -7.19
CA PHE A 158 -10.40 2.89 -6.02
C PHE A 158 -10.92 2.12 -4.80
N GLY A 159 -11.95 1.30 -4.97
CA GLY A 159 -12.47 0.45 -3.89
C GLY A 159 -11.40 -0.48 -3.32
N SER A 160 -10.61 -1.12 -4.18
CA SER A 160 -9.50 -1.97 -3.77
C SER A 160 -8.44 -1.19 -2.95
N ILE A 161 -8.04 0.00 -3.39
CA ILE A 161 -7.07 0.84 -2.65
C ILE A 161 -7.64 1.24 -1.29
N LEU A 162 -8.88 1.70 -1.24
CA LEU A 162 -9.53 2.12 0.00
C LEU A 162 -9.70 0.95 0.98
N GLY A 163 -10.13 -0.20 0.47
CA GLY A 163 -10.29 -1.43 1.26
C GLY A 163 -8.98 -1.90 1.89
N GLY A 164 -7.87 -1.81 1.14
CA GLY A 164 -6.54 -2.16 1.63
C GLY A 164 -6.09 -1.37 2.86
N THR A 165 -6.62 -0.18 3.08
CA THR A 165 -6.30 0.64 4.27
C THR A 165 -7.00 0.16 5.54
N THR A 166 -7.96 -0.75 5.45
CA THR A 166 -8.82 -1.15 6.57
C THR A 166 -8.15 -2.10 7.55
N THR A 167 -7.16 -2.85 7.14
CA THR A 167 -6.47 -3.84 7.98
C THR A 167 -4.95 -3.73 7.90
N LEU A 168 -4.29 -4.38 8.83
CA LEU A 168 -2.82 -4.42 8.87
C LEU A 168 -2.21 -5.06 7.61
N ILE A 169 -2.83 -6.10 7.06
CA ILE A 169 -2.30 -6.89 5.93
C ILE A 169 -2.82 -6.43 4.56
N GLY A 170 -3.85 -5.59 4.51
CA GLY A 170 -4.48 -5.17 3.27
C GLY A 170 -3.56 -4.35 2.36
N THR A 171 -2.57 -3.66 2.93
CA THR A 171 -1.57 -2.93 2.16
C THR A 171 -0.19 -2.97 2.81
N PRO A 172 0.92 -3.14 2.03
CA PRO A 172 2.28 -3.19 2.56
C PRO A 172 2.69 -2.00 3.45
N PRO A 173 2.31 -0.74 3.18
CA PRO A 173 2.64 0.39 4.04
C PRO A 173 2.19 0.22 5.49
N ASN A 174 1.03 -0.39 5.76
CA ASN A 174 0.54 -0.62 7.12
C ASN A 174 1.47 -1.55 7.90
N LEU A 175 1.96 -2.62 7.26
CA LEU A 175 2.93 -3.55 7.85
C LEU A 175 4.28 -2.87 8.12
N ILE A 176 4.73 -2.02 7.21
CA ILE A 176 6.00 -1.29 7.34
C ILE A 176 5.91 -0.33 8.54
N ILE A 177 4.83 0.46 8.63
CA ILE A 177 4.60 1.38 9.75
C ILE A 177 4.52 0.62 11.07
N SER A 178 3.83 -0.53 11.09
CA SER A 178 3.75 -1.40 12.27
C SER A 178 5.12 -1.90 12.71
N GLY A 179 5.99 -2.27 11.75
CA GLY A 179 7.36 -2.68 12.01
C GLY A 179 8.21 -1.57 12.63
N PHE A 180 8.16 -0.37 12.08
CA PHE A 180 8.87 0.78 12.64
C PHE A 180 8.37 1.17 14.03
N ARG A 181 7.06 1.13 14.26
CA ARG A 181 6.48 1.38 15.58
C ARG A 181 7.00 0.38 16.61
N SER A 182 7.07 -0.89 16.25
CA SER A 182 7.62 -1.96 17.11
C SER A 182 9.10 -1.72 17.42
N GLN A 183 9.93 -1.35 16.43
CA GLN A 183 11.33 -1.02 16.63
C GLN A 183 11.53 0.21 17.53
N ALA A 184 10.61 1.16 17.50
CA ALA A 184 10.62 2.34 18.37
C ALA A 184 10.14 2.04 19.81
N GLY A 185 9.82 0.78 20.15
CA GLY A 185 9.42 0.38 21.49
C GLY A 185 7.95 0.57 21.83
N PHE A 186 7.10 0.97 20.87
CA PHE A 186 5.66 1.19 21.08
C PHE A 186 4.81 -0.07 20.80
N GLY A 187 5.42 -1.20 20.52
CA GLY A 187 4.73 -2.43 20.12
C GLY A 187 4.24 -2.40 18.67
N SER A 188 3.79 -3.54 18.15
CA SER A 188 3.17 -3.65 16.81
C SER A 188 1.70 -3.28 16.84
N PHE A 189 1.15 -2.89 15.69
CA PHE A 189 -0.30 -2.77 15.52
C PHE A 189 -0.95 -4.15 15.44
N GLY A 190 -2.17 -4.26 15.98
CA GLY A 190 -3.05 -5.41 15.78
C GLY A 190 -3.66 -5.41 14.37
N MET A 191 -4.26 -6.53 14.00
CA MET A 191 -4.85 -6.76 12.67
C MET A 191 -5.88 -5.70 12.28
N PHE A 192 -6.68 -5.24 13.24
CA PHE A 192 -7.83 -4.34 13.03
C PHE A 192 -7.64 -2.93 13.63
N ASP A 193 -6.43 -2.56 14.06
CA ASP A 193 -6.17 -1.22 14.61
C ASP A 193 -6.38 -0.11 13.58
N PHE A 194 -6.22 -0.43 12.31
CA PHE A 194 -6.49 0.49 11.19
C PHE A 194 -7.98 0.59 10.83
N THR A 195 -8.80 -0.38 11.26
CA THR A 195 -10.20 -0.51 10.83
C THR A 195 -11.07 0.70 11.19
N PRO A 196 -11.00 1.31 12.39
CA PRO A 196 -11.88 2.43 12.71
C PRO A 196 -11.77 3.60 11.72
N VAL A 197 -10.55 3.93 11.32
CA VAL A 197 -10.31 5.01 10.34
C VAL A 197 -10.45 4.48 8.92
N GLY A 198 -9.80 3.35 8.61
CA GLY A 198 -9.78 2.78 7.27
C GLY A 198 -11.16 2.37 6.77
N ALA A 199 -12.00 1.74 7.60
CA ALA A 199 -13.36 1.37 7.21
C ALA A 199 -14.27 2.59 6.99
N THR A 200 -14.12 3.64 7.79
CA THR A 200 -14.87 4.89 7.59
C THR A 200 -14.50 5.54 6.25
N VAL A 201 -13.19 5.64 5.96
CA VAL A 201 -12.70 6.19 4.69
C VAL A 201 -13.13 5.33 3.51
N ALA A 202 -13.02 4.01 3.63
CA ALA A 202 -13.45 3.08 2.58
C ALA A 202 -14.95 3.16 2.31
N PHE A 203 -15.78 3.22 3.35
CA PHE A 203 -17.22 3.33 3.22
C PHE A 203 -17.63 4.63 2.51
N ILE A 204 -17.11 5.77 2.96
CA ILE A 204 -17.40 7.07 2.35
C ILE A 204 -16.89 7.10 0.91
N GLY A 205 -15.67 6.60 0.66
CA GLY A 205 -15.08 6.59 -0.67
C GLY A 205 -15.80 5.68 -1.65
N VAL A 206 -16.23 4.49 -1.23
CA VAL A 206 -17.04 3.56 -2.06
C VAL A 206 -18.38 4.19 -2.41
N LEU A 207 -19.05 4.83 -1.45
CA LEU A 207 -20.30 5.54 -1.72
C LEU A 207 -20.08 6.71 -2.68
N PHE A 208 -19.05 7.50 -2.47
CA PHE A 208 -18.71 8.63 -3.34
C PHE A 208 -18.49 8.17 -4.78
N VAL A 209 -17.67 7.15 -4.98
CA VAL A 209 -17.37 6.60 -6.31
C VAL A 209 -18.60 5.94 -6.94
N GLY A 210 -19.47 5.30 -6.14
CA GLY A 210 -20.69 4.66 -6.63
C GLY A 210 -21.80 5.63 -7.00
N ILE A 211 -21.81 6.85 -6.42
CA ILE A 211 -22.88 7.85 -6.66
C ILE A 211 -22.45 8.89 -7.70
N ILE A 212 -21.18 9.30 -7.67
CA ILE A 212 -20.66 10.43 -8.45
C ILE A 212 -19.79 9.96 -9.62
N GLY A 213 -19.10 8.80 -9.48
CA GLY A 213 -18.25 8.21 -10.50
C GLY A 213 -19.04 7.36 -11.48
#